data_321a5585af412966e3499a49277b6703
#
_entry.id   321a5585af412966e3499a49277b6703
#
_cell.length_a   1.000
_cell.length_b   1.000
_cell.length_c   1.000
_cell.angle_alpha   90.00
_cell.angle_beta   90.00
_cell.angle_gamma   90.00
#
_symmetry.space_group_name_H-M   'P 1'
#
loop_
_entity.id
_entity.type
_entity.pdbx_description
1 polymer ?
#
loop_
_entity_poly.entity_id
_entity_poly.type
_entity_poly.pdbx_seq_one_letter_code
_entity_poly.pdbx_strand_id
1 'polypeptide(L)'
;MQSLPALVYLDMQGNSFTCDCDNAWFLQWVITNKQTQVSDAYNFECNFPPNLKGRKLLELDVRSCTVDVGFVCYMSTACAVMVVMAVSFTHHFLQWHLVYAYYLLLAFLYNTKHKDKRAHPYDAFVSYNANDEHWVLGELLPKLEDEQGWRLCLHHRDFQPGKPIMENITDAIYGSRKTICVISHDYLASEWCSREIQVASFRLFDEQKDVLILVFLEDIPMQLLSPYHRMRRLLKRQTYLSWSRAVAHPDLFWEKLRQALETREDPAGEHLLLSVGDGIPGERPDQ
;
A
#
# COMPACT_ATOMS: atom_id res chain seq x y z
N MET A 1 -6.16 -61.74 5.83
CA MET A 1 -5.26 -62.90 5.71
C MET A 1 -4.28 -63.03 6.88
N GLN A 2 -3.95 -61.94 7.57
CA GLN A 2 -3.14 -61.99 8.81
C GLN A 2 -3.79 -62.75 9.98
N SER A 3 -5.09 -63.07 9.87
CA SER A 3 -5.86 -63.79 10.89
C SER A 3 -5.92 -65.33 10.67
N LEU A 4 -5.17 -65.84 9.69
CA LEU A 4 -5.16 -67.30 9.39
C LEU A 4 -3.73 -67.84 9.54
N PRO A 5 -3.21 -67.97 10.79
CA PRO A 5 -1.82 -68.37 11.02
C PRO A 5 -1.48 -69.81 10.63
N ALA A 6 -2.49 -70.68 10.38
CA ALA A 6 -2.31 -72.04 9.99
C ALA A 6 -2.49 -72.27 8.48
N LEU A 7 -2.64 -71.24 7.66
CA LEU A 7 -2.85 -71.36 6.23
C LEU A 7 -1.52 -71.70 5.53
N VAL A 8 -1.37 -72.88 5.05
CA VAL A 8 -0.16 -73.37 4.36
C VAL A 8 -0.31 -73.34 2.84
N TYR A 9 -1.53 -73.55 2.35
CA TYR A 9 -1.83 -73.65 0.93
C TYR A 9 -3.11 -72.86 0.57
N LEU A 10 -3.05 -72.08 -0.50
CA LEU A 10 -4.19 -71.34 -1.02
C LEU A 10 -4.32 -71.52 -2.51
N ASP A 11 -5.46 -72.07 -2.92
CA ASP A 11 -5.81 -72.18 -4.30
C ASP A 11 -6.86 -71.15 -4.70
N MET A 12 -6.52 -70.35 -5.69
CA MET A 12 -7.37 -69.32 -6.24
C MET A 12 -7.53 -69.37 -7.74
N GLN A 13 -7.24 -70.54 -8.31
CA GLN A 13 -7.44 -70.81 -9.76
C GLN A 13 -8.89 -70.57 -10.17
N GLY A 14 -9.10 -70.15 -11.40
CA GLY A 14 -10.43 -69.88 -11.95
C GLY A 14 -11.14 -68.61 -11.47
N ASN A 15 -10.50 -67.82 -10.62
CA ASN A 15 -11.05 -66.54 -10.26
C ASN A 15 -10.66 -65.42 -11.25
N SER A 16 -11.54 -64.42 -11.37
CA SER A 16 -11.27 -63.20 -12.13
C SER A 16 -10.59 -62.16 -11.23
N PHE A 17 -9.45 -61.70 -11.64
CA PHE A 17 -8.70 -60.65 -10.88
C PHE A 17 -8.87 -59.30 -11.52
N THR A 18 -9.13 -58.29 -10.69
CA THR A 18 -9.02 -56.89 -11.05
C THR A 18 -7.62 -56.41 -10.74
N CYS A 19 -6.99 -55.77 -11.71
CA CYS A 19 -5.64 -55.24 -11.59
C CYS A 19 -5.68 -53.72 -11.34
N ASP A 20 -6.14 -53.38 -10.15
CA ASP A 20 -6.21 -52.03 -9.61
C ASP A 20 -5.46 -51.93 -8.27
N CYS A 21 -5.40 -50.76 -7.75
CA CYS A 21 -4.70 -50.51 -6.48
C CYS A 21 -5.37 -51.15 -5.28
N ASP A 22 -6.65 -51.47 -5.36
CA ASP A 22 -7.36 -52.16 -4.28
C ASP A 22 -6.84 -53.57 -4.03
N ASN A 23 -6.28 -54.19 -5.05
CA ASN A 23 -5.65 -55.52 -4.98
C ASN A 23 -4.13 -55.49 -4.76
N ALA A 24 -3.52 -54.31 -4.65
CA ALA A 24 -2.07 -54.17 -4.42
C ALA A 24 -1.61 -54.89 -3.14
N TRP A 25 -2.42 -54.90 -2.10
CA TRP A 25 -2.13 -55.58 -0.83
C TRP A 25 -1.97 -57.11 -1.03
N PHE A 26 -2.77 -57.72 -1.91
CA PHE A 26 -2.71 -59.15 -2.20
C PHE A 26 -1.41 -59.50 -2.94
N LEU A 27 -1.05 -58.71 -3.95
CA LEU A 27 0.21 -58.85 -4.68
C LEU A 27 1.41 -58.77 -3.77
N GLN A 28 1.46 -57.73 -2.92
CA GLN A 28 2.53 -57.56 -1.97
C GLN A 28 2.60 -58.72 -0.96
N TRP A 29 1.43 -59.22 -0.54
CA TRP A 29 1.36 -60.37 0.37
C TRP A 29 1.85 -61.64 -0.31
N VAL A 30 1.45 -61.96 -1.55
CA VAL A 30 1.92 -63.15 -2.29
C VAL A 30 3.44 -63.13 -2.48
N ILE A 31 4.02 -61.99 -2.78
CA ILE A 31 5.45 -61.85 -3.01
C ILE A 31 6.25 -61.96 -1.70
N THR A 32 5.74 -61.39 -0.59
CA THR A 32 6.46 -61.35 0.68
C THR A 32 6.21 -62.52 1.61
N ASN A 33 5.08 -63.20 1.42
CA ASN A 33 4.70 -64.30 2.32
C ASN A 33 5.50 -65.57 1.97
N LYS A 34 6.20 -66.11 2.96
CA LYS A 34 6.94 -67.37 2.85
C LYS A 34 6.27 -68.59 3.49
N GLN A 35 5.15 -68.35 4.20
CA GLN A 35 4.45 -69.39 4.95
C GLN A 35 3.35 -70.07 4.12
N THR A 36 2.62 -69.31 3.31
CA THR A 36 1.51 -69.82 2.52
C THR A 36 1.91 -69.92 1.04
N GLN A 37 1.80 -71.11 0.51
CA GLN A 37 2.03 -71.30 -0.91
C GLN A 37 0.72 -71.08 -1.69
N VAL A 38 0.76 -70.15 -2.64
CA VAL A 38 -0.38 -69.82 -3.51
C VAL A 38 -0.20 -70.60 -4.79
N SER A 39 -1.19 -71.52 -5.10
CA SER A 39 -1.17 -72.36 -6.30
C SER A 39 -1.20 -71.48 -7.56
N ASP A 40 -0.26 -71.75 -8.45
CA ASP A 40 -0.21 -71.21 -9.81
C ASP A 40 -0.31 -69.67 -9.89
N ALA A 41 0.20 -68.93 -8.84
CA ALA A 41 0.09 -67.47 -8.73
C ALA A 41 0.69 -66.74 -9.93
N TYR A 42 1.71 -67.27 -10.56
CA TYR A 42 2.36 -66.69 -11.74
C TYR A 42 1.48 -66.68 -13.01
N ASN A 43 0.43 -67.49 -13.03
CA ASN A 43 -0.49 -67.61 -14.16
C ASN A 43 -1.79 -66.82 -13.96
N PHE A 44 -1.94 -66.11 -12.84
CA PHE A 44 -3.10 -65.23 -12.64
C PHE A 44 -3.08 -64.06 -13.63
N GLU A 45 -4.18 -63.87 -14.33
CA GLU A 45 -4.33 -62.85 -15.35
C GLU A 45 -5.33 -61.80 -14.93
N CYS A 46 -5.04 -60.57 -15.31
CA CYS A 46 -5.92 -59.43 -15.16
C CYS A 46 -7.14 -59.54 -16.06
N ASN A 47 -8.34 -59.42 -15.51
CA ASN A 47 -9.59 -59.41 -16.28
C ASN A 47 -10.15 -57.98 -16.45
N PHE A 48 -9.80 -57.08 -15.52
CA PHE A 48 -10.17 -55.67 -15.52
C PHE A 48 -9.01 -54.85 -14.93
N PRO A 49 -8.76 -53.63 -15.37
CA PRO A 49 -9.45 -52.86 -16.41
C PRO A 49 -9.11 -53.36 -17.84
N PRO A 50 -9.91 -52.98 -18.87
CA PRO A 50 -9.77 -53.52 -20.23
C PRO A 50 -8.37 -53.35 -20.85
N ASN A 51 -7.66 -52.27 -20.49
CA ASN A 51 -6.29 -51.96 -20.96
C ASN A 51 -5.22 -52.90 -20.35
N LEU A 52 -5.51 -53.61 -19.27
CA LEU A 52 -4.63 -54.57 -18.59
C LEU A 52 -5.06 -56.01 -18.77
N LYS A 53 -6.16 -56.24 -19.46
CA LYS A 53 -6.71 -57.59 -19.69
C LYS A 53 -5.68 -58.54 -20.36
N GLY A 54 -5.48 -59.68 -19.74
CA GLY A 54 -4.52 -60.68 -20.20
C GLY A 54 -3.08 -60.48 -19.75
N ARG A 55 -2.79 -59.40 -19.01
CA ARG A 55 -1.49 -59.25 -18.33
C ARG A 55 -1.43 -60.12 -17.09
N LYS A 56 -0.23 -60.55 -16.74
CA LYS A 56 -0.02 -61.31 -15.50
C LYS A 56 -0.22 -60.43 -14.29
N LEU A 57 -0.96 -60.90 -13.30
CA LEU A 57 -1.29 -60.15 -12.09
C LEU A 57 -0.02 -59.74 -11.32
N LEU A 58 0.98 -60.63 -11.24
CA LEU A 58 2.24 -60.34 -10.51
C LEU A 58 3.18 -59.35 -11.22
N GLU A 59 2.91 -59.00 -12.48
CA GLU A 59 3.67 -57.97 -13.22
C GLU A 59 3.09 -56.57 -13.01
N LEU A 60 2.03 -56.43 -12.23
CA LEU A 60 1.46 -55.11 -11.92
C LEU A 60 2.45 -54.31 -11.06
N ASP A 61 2.73 -53.07 -11.46
CA ASP A 61 3.58 -52.17 -10.69
C ASP A 61 2.82 -51.63 -9.49
N VAL A 62 2.97 -52.28 -8.35
CA VAL A 62 2.36 -51.90 -7.06
C VAL A 62 2.92 -50.60 -6.52
N ARG A 63 4.09 -50.16 -6.98
CA ARG A 63 4.71 -48.90 -6.48
C ARG A 63 3.90 -47.68 -6.85
N SER A 64 3.19 -47.74 -8.00
CA SER A 64 2.32 -46.64 -8.42
C SER A 64 1.05 -46.53 -7.55
N CYS A 65 0.73 -47.56 -6.76
CA CYS A 65 -0.42 -47.60 -5.85
C CYS A 65 -0.12 -47.08 -4.44
N THR A 66 1.12 -46.91 -4.09
CA THR A 66 1.51 -46.34 -2.78
C THR A 66 1.64 -44.82 -2.90
N VAL A 67 0.84 -44.09 -2.14
CA VAL A 67 1.03 -42.67 -1.99
C VAL A 67 2.36 -42.48 -1.27
N ASP A 68 3.31 -41.85 -1.95
CA ASP A 68 4.60 -41.53 -1.32
C ASP A 68 4.35 -40.42 -0.28
N VAL A 69 4.30 -40.82 0.99
CA VAL A 69 4.11 -39.90 2.12
C VAL A 69 5.19 -38.85 2.12
N GLY A 70 6.41 -39.18 1.71
CA GLY A 70 7.51 -38.21 1.57
C GLY A 70 7.20 -37.14 0.54
N PHE A 71 6.62 -37.52 -0.62
CA PHE A 71 6.21 -36.59 -1.64
C PHE A 71 5.07 -35.65 -1.16
N VAL A 72 4.07 -36.20 -0.47
CA VAL A 72 2.97 -35.39 0.10
C VAL A 72 3.50 -34.41 1.15
N CYS A 73 4.36 -34.87 2.04
CA CYS A 73 5.00 -33.99 3.04
C CYS A 73 5.85 -32.90 2.37
N TYR A 74 6.64 -33.26 1.35
CA TYR A 74 7.43 -32.29 0.60
C TYR A 74 6.54 -31.23 -0.07
N MET A 75 5.48 -31.65 -0.79
CA MET A 75 4.58 -30.72 -1.47
C MET A 75 3.84 -29.82 -0.46
N SER A 76 3.39 -30.37 0.67
CA SER A 76 2.70 -29.58 1.69
C SER A 76 3.61 -28.56 2.35
N THR A 77 4.85 -28.93 2.66
CA THR A 77 5.85 -27.99 3.23
C THR A 77 6.27 -26.93 2.21
N ALA A 78 6.49 -27.31 0.96
CA ALA A 78 6.82 -26.37 -0.10
C ALA A 78 5.67 -25.34 -0.32
N CYS A 79 4.42 -25.81 -0.35
CA CYS A 79 3.26 -24.92 -0.43
C CYS A 79 3.17 -23.98 0.79
N ALA A 80 3.40 -24.49 2.00
CA ALA A 80 3.39 -23.67 3.21
C ALA A 80 4.45 -22.59 3.16
N VAL A 81 5.67 -22.91 2.75
CA VAL A 81 6.78 -21.95 2.60
C VAL A 81 6.42 -20.88 1.54
N MET A 82 5.88 -21.31 0.39
CA MET A 82 5.47 -20.37 -0.67
C MET A 82 4.37 -19.40 -0.19
N VAL A 83 3.39 -19.90 0.57
CA VAL A 83 2.35 -19.06 1.17
C VAL A 83 2.93 -18.04 2.15
N VAL A 84 3.81 -18.47 3.05
CA VAL A 84 4.47 -17.57 4.02
C VAL A 84 5.29 -16.50 3.29
N MET A 85 6.05 -16.89 2.26
CA MET A 85 6.82 -15.95 1.44
C MET A 85 5.91 -14.97 0.70
N ALA A 86 4.81 -15.42 0.12
CA ALA A 86 3.84 -14.58 -0.57
C ALA A 86 3.18 -13.58 0.40
N VAL A 87 2.77 -14.04 1.59
CA VAL A 87 2.18 -13.18 2.63
C VAL A 87 3.19 -12.15 3.13
N SER A 88 4.43 -12.55 3.38
CA SER A 88 5.50 -11.64 3.81
C SER A 88 5.81 -10.60 2.73
N PHE A 89 5.91 -11.01 1.48
CA PHE A 89 6.14 -10.13 0.33
C PHE A 89 4.98 -9.16 0.15
N THR A 90 3.73 -9.64 0.16
CA THR A 90 2.54 -8.78 0.05
C THR A 90 2.46 -7.82 1.23
N HIS A 91 2.71 -8.27 2.46
CA HIS A 91 2.73 -7.39 3.63
C HIS A 91 3.80 -6.29 3.46
N HIS A 92 5.02 -6.62 3.06
CA HIS A 92 6.10 -5.67 2.88
C HIS A 92 5.80 -4.65 1.76
N PHE A 93 5.29 -5.11 0.61
CA PHE A 93 4.99 -4.23 -0.53
C PHE A 93 3.65 -3.50 -0.40
N LEU A 94 2.61 -4.16 0.13
CA LEU A 94 1.28 -3.55 0.28
C LEU A 94 1.13 -2.70 1.53
N GLN A 95 2.02 -2.80 2.50
CA GLN A 95 1.92 -2.02 3.75
C GLN A 95 1.74 -0.53 3.45
N TRP A 96 2.50 0.03 2.51
CA TRP A 96 2.36 1.41 2.07
C TRP A 96 1.04 1.69 1.35
N HIS A 97 0.59 0.76 0.51
CA HIS A 97 -0.68 0.91 -0.21
C HIS A 97 -1.90 0.71 0.70
N LEU A 98 -1.81 -0.18 1.69
CA LEU A 98 -2.88 -0.40 2.67
C LEU A 98 -3.02 0.79 3.62
N VAL A 99 -1.91 1.33 4.12
CA VAL A 99 -1.90 2.56 4.91
C VAL A 99 -2.45 3.72 4.09
N TYR A 100 -2.06 3.82 2.84
CA TYR A 100 -2.58 4.80 1.90
C TYR A 100 -4.09 4.65 1.67
N ALA A 101 -4.55 3.44 1.36
CA ALA A 101 -5.98 3.15 1.16
C ALA A 101 -6.80 3.41 2.43
N TYR A 102 -6.26 3.09 3.60
CA TYR A 102 -6.89 3.38 4.89
C TYR A 102 -7.08 4.88 5.10
N TYR A 103 -6.07 5.70 4.84
CA TYR A 103 -6.20 7.16 4.94
C TYR A 103 -7.13 7.75 3.88
N LEU A 104 -7.15 7.22 2.66
CA LEU A 104 -8.14 7.58 1.65
C LEU A 104 -9.57 7.26 2.09
N LEU A 105 -9.78 6.08 2.66
CA LEU A 105 -11.08 5.67 3.19
C LEU A 105 -11.51 6.57 4.35
N LEU A 106 -10.59 6.87 5.29
CA LEU A 106 -10.85 7.82 6.37
C LEU A 106 -11.21 9.21 5.84
N ALA A 107 -10.48 9.72 4.87
CA ALA A 107 -10.75 11.00 4.23
C ALA A 107 -12.13 11.00 3.53
N PHE A 108 -12.44 9.93 2.81
CA PHE A 108 -13.74 9.76 2.17
C PHE A 108 -14.90 9.69 3.18
N LEU A 109 -14.74 8.92 4.24
CA LEU A 109 -15.75 8.81 5.31
C LEU A 109 -15.91 10.13 6.08
N TYR A 110 -14.81 10.85 6.30
CA TYR A 110 -14.83 12.16 6.95
C TYR A 110 -15.56 13.19 6.07
N ASN A 111 -15.25 13.24 4.79
CA ASN A 111 -15.91 14.14 3.84
C ASN A 111 -17.42 13.83 3.72
N THR A 112 -17.80 12.56 3.76
CA THR A 112 -19.21 12.14 3.73
C THR A 112 -19.94 12.56 5.01
N LYS A 113 -19.28 12.49 6.18
CA LYS A 113 -19.85 12.82 7.49
C LYS A 113 -19.99 14.32 7.74
N HIS A 114 -19.16 15.15 7.09
CA HIS A 114 -19.12 16.61 7.27
C HIS A 114 -19.75 17.41 6.10
N LYS A 115 -20.33 16.75 5.12
CA LYS A 115 -21.01 17.42 3.98
C LYS A 115 -22.13 18.37 4.38
N ASP A 116 -22.69 18.24 5.58
CA ASP A 116 -23.77 19.08 6.09
C ASP A 116 -23.33 20.33 6.86
N LYS A 117 -22.03 20.50 7.17
CA LYS A 117 -21.54 21.72 7.84
C LYS A 117 -20.74 22.58 6.86
N ARG A 118 -21.41 23.49 6.19
CA ARG A 118 -20.88 24.40 5.17
C ARG A 118 -19.95 25.51 5.66
N ALA A 119 -19.47 25.49 6.89
CA ALA A 119 -18.51 26.46 7.41
C ALA A 119 -17.29 25.74 7.94
N HIS A 120 -16.14 25.90 7.27
CA HIS A 120 -14.87 25.51 7.85
C HIS A 120 -14.64 26.34 9.13
N PRO A 121 -14.32 25.70 10.29
CA PRO A 121 -14.03 26.43 11.52
C PRO A 121 -12.81 27.33 11.38
N TYR A 122 -11.87 26.98 10.49
CA TYR A 122 -10.65 27.73 10.22
C TYR A 122 -10.55 28.11 8.74
N ASP A 123 -9.92 29.26 8.50
CA ASP A 123 -9.64 29.71 7.14
C ASP A 123 -8.39 29.04 6.58
N ALA A 124 -7.38 28.79 7.41
CA ALA A 124 -6.20 28.03 7.03
C ALA A 124 -5.62 27.21 8.18
N PHE A 125 -5.12 26.01 7.88
CA PHE A 125 -4.22 25.25 8.73
C PHE A 125 -2.77 25.61 8.37
N VAL A 126 -1.94 25.91 9.37
CA VAL A 126 -0.52 26.23 9.18
C VAL A 126 0.32 25.05 9.63
N SER A 127 1.00 24.42 8.67
CA SER A 127 1.95 23.34 8.89
C SER A 127 3.37 23.89 8.89
N TYR A 128 4.11 23.72 9.98
CA TYR A 128 5.47 24.24 10.18
C TYR A 128 6.27 23.34 11.12
N ASN A 129 7.60 23.44 11.07
CA ASN A 129 8.50 22.79 12.01
C ASN A 129 8.61 23.61 13.30
N ALA A 130 8.86 22.95 14.43
CA ALA A 130 9.02 23.62 15.72
C ALA A 130 10.15 24.70 15.70
N ASN A 131 11.20 24.51 14.91
CA ASN A 131 12.26 25.50 14.76
C ASN A 131 11.81 26.76 14.01
N ASP A 132 10.75 26.66 13.20
CA ASP A 132 10.19 27.77 12.44
C ASP A 132 9.07 28.50 13.20
N GLU A 133 8.74 28.03 14.41
CA GLU A 133 7.64 28.56 15.24
C GLU A 133 7.78 30.06 15.49
N HIS A 134 9.00 30.54 15.74
CA HIS A 134 9.25 31.94 16.00
C HIS A 134 8.84 32.85 14.83
N TRP A 135 9.04 32.42 13.60
CA TRP A 135 8.59 33.14 12.40
C TRP A 135 7.07 33.08 12.25
N VAL A 136 6.48 31.93 12.51
CA VAL A 136 5.03 31.76 12.41
C VAL A 136 4.31 32.63 13.43
N LEU A 137 4.78 32.65 14.69
CA LEU A 137 4.17 33.44 15.75
C LEU A 137 4.51 34.91 15.69
N GLY A 138 5.74 35.29 15.24
CA GLY A 138 6.22 36.66 15.21
C GLY A 138 5.82 37.44 13.96
N GLU A 139 5.72 36.75 12.81
CA GLU A 139 5.49 37.41 11.52
C GLU A 139 4.13 36.97 10.90
N LEU A 140 3.90 35.68 10.74
CA LEU A 140 2.72 35.19 10.03
C LEU A 140 1.42 35.42 10.79
N LEU A 141 1.40 35.08 12.08
CA LEU A 141 0.19 35.16 12.90
C LEU A 141 -0.30 36.61 13.05
N PRO A 142 0.55 37.60 13.45
CA PRO A 142 0.13 39.00 13.58
C PRO A 142 -0.44 39.56 12.26
N LYS A 143 0.20 39.23 11.15
CA LYS A 143 -0.22 39.72 9.83
C LYS A 143 -1.56 39.15 9.37
N LEU A 144 -1.82 37.85 9.64
CA LEU A 144 -3.03 37.21 9.17
C LEU A 144 -4.18 37.23 10.18
N GLU A 145 -3.93 36.95 11.47
CA GLU A 145 -4.99 36.98 12.49
C GLU A 145 -5.28 38.40 12.99
N ASP A 146 -4.24 39.17 13.44
CA ASP A 146 -4.46 40.43 14.12
C ASP A 146 -4.81 41.56 13.13
N GLU A 147 -4.09 41.65 11.98
CA GLU A 147 -4.34 42.74 11.02
C GLU A 147 -5.49 42.42 10.05
N GLN A 148 -5.68 41.14 9.64
CA GLN A 148 -6.64 40.77 8.57
C GLN A 148 -7.82 39.93 9.06
N GLY A 149 -7.79 39.46 10.31
CA GLY A 149 -8.90 38.74 10.95
C GLY A 149 -9.14 37.31 10.44
N TRP A 150 -8.13 36.64 9.80
CA TRP A 150 -8.20 35.25 9.42
C TRP A 150 -8.15 34.35 10.65
N ARG A 151 -8.85 33.24 10.61
CA ARG A 151 -8.82 32.20 11.66
C ARG A 151 -7.85 31.11 11.26
N LEU A 152 -6.69 31.06 11.88
CA LEU A 152 -5.67 30.05 11.62
C LEU A 152 -5.80 28.88 12.61
N CYS A 153 -5.52 27.69 12.13
CA CYS A 153 -5.36 26.50 12.96
C CYS A 153 -3.87 26.19 13.11
N LEU A 154 -3.38 26.17 14.35
CA LEU A 154 -1.98 25.95 14.70
C LEU A 154 -1.87 24.68 15.56
N HIS A 155 -0.91 23.81 15.26
CA HIS A 155 -0.79 22.51 15.95
C HIS A 155 -0.57 22.65 17.47
N HIS A 156 0.23 23.61 17.93
CA HIS A 156 0.51 23.79 19.35
C HIS A 156 -0.65 24.42 20.14
N ARG A 157 -1.58 25.13 19.47
CA ARG A 157 -2.70 25.83 20.11
C ARG A 157 -4.02 25.05 19.97
N ASP A 158 -4.28 24.49 18.79
CA ASP A 158 -5.63 24.04 18.42
C ASP A 158 -5.78 22.52 18.36
N PHE A 159 -4.69 21.76 18.47
CA PHE A 159 -4.77 20.30 18.51
C PHE A 159 -5.32 19.80 19.84
N GLN A 160 -6.17 18.79 19.76
CA GLN A 160 -6.79 18.21 20.94
C GLN A 160 -5.81 17.28 21.68
N PRO A 161 -5.49 17.57 22.97
CA PRO A 161 -4.66 16.69 23.78
C PRO A 161 -5.29 15.29 23.92
N GLY A 162 -4.45 14.25 23.87
CA GLY A 162 -4.90 12.86 23.99
C GLY A 162 -5.44 12.23 22.72
N LYS A 163 -5.66 13.00 21.67
CA LYS A 163 -6.04 12.49 20.36
C LYS A 163 -4.79 12.12 19.54
N PRO A 164 -4.80 11.01 18.76
CA PRO A 164 -3.69 10.68 17.89
C PRO A 164 -3.31 11.84 16.98
N ILE A 165 -2.00 12.13 16.86
CA ILE A 165 -1.52 13.32 16.15
C ILE A 165 -1.97 13.32 14.68
N MET A 166 -1.97 12.17 14.01
CA MET A 166 -2.44 12.03 12.63
C MET A 166 -3.92 12.36 12.46
N GLU A 167 -4.72 12.07 13.46
CA GLU A 167 -6.14 12.40 13.47
C GLU A 167 -6.34 13.89 13.65
N ASN A 168 -5.58 14.53 14.56
CA ASN A 168 -5.56 15.99 14.71
C ASN A 168 -5.15 16.69 13.41
N ILE A 169 -4.09 16.21 12.73
CA ILE A 169 -3.64 16.74 11.43
C ILE A 169 -4.74 16.62 10.38
N THR A 170 -5.36 15.45 10.29
CA THR A 170 -6.45 15.22 9.33
C THR A 170 -7.63 16.15 9.60
N ASP A 171 -8.05 16.27 10.86
CA ASP A 171 -9.14 17.18 11.24
C ASP A 171 -8.80 18.63 10.94
N ALA A 172 -7.56 19.06 11.20
CA ALA A 172 -7.10 20.43 10.92
C ALA A 172 -7.12 20.72 9.40
N ILE A 173 -6.61 19.79 8.57
CA ILE A 173 -6.60 19.96 7.12
C ILE A 173 -8.02 20.00 6.55
N TYR A 174 -8.89 19.07 6.98
CA TYR A 174 -10.28 19.03 6.48
C TYR A 174 -11.19 20.08 7.15
N GLY A 175 -10.86 20.50 8.36
CA GLY A 175 -11.55 21.58 9.07
C GLY A 175 -11.16 22.98 8.58
N SER A 176 -10.10 23.11 7.80
CA SER A 176 -9.61 24.37 7.27
C SER A 176 -9.94 24.51 5.77
N ARG A 177 -10.18 25.73 5.33
CA ARG A 177 -10.43 26.03 3.92
C ARG A 177 -9.18 25.84 3.06
N LYS A 178 -8.04 26.33 3.55
CA LYS A 178 -6.71 26.24 2.91
C LYS A 178 -5.70 25.58 3.86
N THR A 179 -4.56 25.18 3.33
CA THR A 179 -3.41 24.70 4.11
C THR A 179 -2.17 25.50 3.68
N ILE A 180 -1.53 26.13 4.63
CA ILE A 180 -0.26 26.84 4.42
C ILE A 180 0.87 25.95 4.91
N CYS A 181 1.78 25.53 4.03
CA CYS A 181 2.99 24.82 4.42
C CYS A 181 4.18 25.76 4.42
N VAL A 182 4.75 25.99 5.62
CA VAL A 182 5.95 26.78 5.84
C VAL A 182 7.15 25.86 5.69
N ILE A 183 7.94 26.08 4.64
CA ILE A 183 8.99 25.17 4.20
C ILE A 183 10.36 25.75 4.50
N SER A 184 11.11 25.06 5.35
CA SER A 184 12.51 25.29 5.69
C SER A 184 13.32 24.00 5.48
N HIS A 185 14.64 24.04 5.69
CA HIS A 185 15.46 22.83 5.73
C HIS A 185 15.01 21.89 6.85
N ASP A 186 14.70 22.43 8.03
CA ASP A 186 14.23 21.66 9.17
C ASP A 186 12.86 21.05 8.94
N TYR A 187 11.97 21.77 8.26
CA TYR A 187 10.68 21.24 7.83
C TYR A 187 10.84 20.02 6.93
N LEU A 188 11.72 20.08 5.94
CA LEU A 188 11.98 18.97 5.04
C LEU A 188 12.65 17.76 5.72
N ALA A 189 13.49 18.00 6.75
CA ALA A 189 14.13 16.94 7.52
C ALA A 189 13.17 16.22 8.47
N SER A 190 12.01 16.82 8.77
CA SER A 190 11.02 16.24 9.68
C SER A 190 10.14 15.21 9.00
N GLU A 191 10.02 14.02 9.59
CA GLU A 191 9.11 12.98 9.11
C GLU A 191 7.63 13.38 9.22
N TRP A 192 7.28 14.22 10.21
CA TRP A 192 5.91 14.68 10.45
C TRP A 192 5.44 15.61 9.33
N CYS A 193 6.26 16.57 8.97
CA CYS A 193 5.96 17.51 7.90
C CYS A 193 5.80 16.84 6.55
N SER A 194 6.53 15.76 6.29
CA SER A 194 6.35 14.93 5.10
C SER A 194 4.95 14.30 5.02
N ARG A 195 4.38 13.91 6.16
CA ARG A 195 3.04 13.31 6.24
C ARG A 195 1.94 14.34 6.08
N GLU A 196 2.09 15.52 6.69
CA GLU A 196 1.15 16.64 6.55
C GLU A 196 1.03 17.09 5.10
N ILE A 197 2.16 17.28 4.42
CA ILE A 197 2.18 17.56 2.98
C ILE A 197 1.53 16.43 2.19
N GLN A 198 1.74 15.19 2.60
CA GLN A 198 1.12 14.04 1.93
C GLN A 198 -0.40 14.09 2.03
N VAL A 199 -0.98 14.34 3.21
CA VAL A 199 -2.43 14.44 3.41
C VAL A 199 -2.98 15.67 2.68
N ALA A 200 -2.31 16.83 2.80
CA ALA A 200 -2.72 18.04 2.09
C ALA A 200 -2.65 17.88 0.56
N SER A 201 -1.62 17.15 0.06
CA SER A 201 -1.50 16.86 -1.38
C SER A 201 -2.59 15.92 -1.89
N PHE A 202 -3.13 15.03 -1.05
CA PHE A 202 -4.30 14.23 -1.42
C PHE A 202 -5.51 15.09 -1.69
N ARG A 203 -5.83 15.98 -0.74
CA ARG A 203 -6.96 16.88 -0.90
C ARG A 203 -6.84 17.73 -2.17
N LEU A 204 -5.61 18.16 -2.51
CA LEU A 204 -5.35 18.90 -3.73
C LEU A 204 -5.52 18.06 -5.01
N PHE A 205 -4.98 16.83 -5.04
CA PHE A 205 -4.92 16.02 -6.26
C PHE A 205 -6.18 15.19 -6.49
N ASP A 206 -6.77 14.64 -5.42
CA ASP A 206 -7.90 13.74 -5.52
C ASP A 206 -9.23 14.51 -5.53
N GLU A 207 -9.30 15.65 -4.82
CA GLU A 207 -10.49 16.49 -4.79
C GLU A 207 -10.44 17.64 -5.82
N GLN A 208 -9.32 17.80 -6.55
CA GLN A 208 -9.09 18.89 -7.51
C GLN A 208 -9.31 20.29 -6.93
N LYS A 209 -9.10 20.46 -5.63
CA LYS A 209 -9.29 21.71 -4.92
C LYS A 209 -7.97 22.45 -4.74
N ASP A 210 -7.96 23.75 -5.02
CA ASP A 210 -6.81 24.62 -4.84
C ASP A 210 -6.67 25.03 -3.36
N VAL A 211 -6.27 24.08 -2.53
CA VAL A 211 -6.26 24.23 -1.05
C VAL A 211 -4.88 24.41 -0.46
N LEU A 212 -3.79 24.26 -1.22
CA LEU A 212 -2.42 24.25 -0.70
C LEU A 212 -1.66 25.48 -1.11
N ILE A 213 -1.09 26.19 -0.12
CA ILE A 213 -0.21 27.35 -0.29
C ILE A 213 1.17 26.98 0.24
N LEU A 214 2.21 27.12 -0.59
CA LEU A 214 3.59 26.82 -0.23
C LEU A 214 4.35 28.13 0.05
N VAL A 215 4.90 28.23 1.25
CA VAL A 215 5.71 29.37 1.71
C VAL A 215 7.11 28.88 2.03
N PHE A 216 8.10 29.34 1.29
CA PHE A 216 9.51 29.03 1.53
C PHE A 216 10.16 30.10 2.37
N LEU A 217 10.67 29.74 3.54
CA LEU A 217 11.43 30.65 4.40
C LEU A 217 12.84 30.86 3.85
N GLU A 218 13.41 29.86 3.23
CA GLU A 218 14.78 29.79 2.75
C GLU A 218 14.82 29.39 1.27
N ASP A 219 15.91 29.74 0.59
CA ASP A 219 16.15 29.26 -0.77
C ASP A 219 16.63 27.80 -0.73
N ILE A 220 15.73 26.87 -1.05
CA ILE A 220 15.99 25.44 -1.03
C ILE A 220 16.31 24.97 -2.45
N PRO A 221 17.55 24.47 -2.70
CA PRO A 221 17.93 23.98 -4.01
C PRO A 221 17.11 22.73 -4.38
N MET A 222 16.72 22.65 -5.65
CA MET A 222 15.87 21.56 -6.19
C MET A 222 16.46 20.15 -5.96
N GLN A 223 17.79 20.03 -5.79
CA GLN A 223 18.45 18.78 -5.49
C GLN A 223 18.06 18.22 -4.11
N LEU A 224 17.87 19.07 -3.12
CA LEU A 224 17.43 18.67 -1.77
C LEU A 224 15.96 18.22 -1.75
N LEU A 225 15.18 18.61 -2.75
CA LEU A 225 13.81 18.12 -2.94
C LEU A 225 13.73 16.78 -3.68
N SER A 226 14.87 16.20 -4.07
CA SER A 226 14.97 14.94 -4.79
C SER A 226 14.27 13.76 -4.11
N PRO A 227 14.34 13.56 -2.77
CA PRO A 227 13.63 12.50 -2.07
C PRO A 227 12.10 12.70 -2.07
N TYR A 228 11.64 13.93 -2.25
CA TYR A 228 10.23 14.32 -2.13
C TYR A 228 9.57 14.44 -3.50
N HIS A 229 9.35 13.31 -4.20
CA HIS A 229 8.77 13.27 -5.55
C HIS A 229 7.43 14.01 -5.67
N ARG A 230 6.61 14.00 -4.61
CA ARG A 230 5.30 14.67 -4.61
C ARG A 230 5.45 16.18 -4.51
N MET A 231 6.29 16.67 -3.59
CA MET A 231 6.58 18.11 -3.45
C MET A 231 7.15 18.69 -4.74
N ARG A 232 8.10 17.99 -5.38
CA ARG A 232 8.67 18.42 -6.66
C ARG A 232 7.62 18.47 -7.78
N ARG A 233 6.63 17.58 -7.76
CA ARG A 233 5.50 17.62 -8.70
C ARG A 233 4.57 18.81 -8.42
N LEU A 234 4.33 19.13 -7.15
CA LEU A 234 3.58 20.31 -6.72
C LEU A 234 4.25 21.60 -7.17
N LEU A 235 5.54 21.76 -6.92
CA LEU A 235 6.32 22.93 -7.31
C LEU A 235 6.38 23.18 -8.82
N LYS A 236 6.22 22.11 -9.63
CA LYS A 236 6.12 22.22 -11.09
C LYS A 236 4.75 22.68 -11.58
N ARG A 237 3.71 22.54 -10.75
CA ARG A 237 2.32 22.83 -11.12
C ARG A 237 1.73 24.04 -10.43
N GLN A 238 2.28 24.43 -9.25
CA GLN A 238 1.75 25.53 -8.46
C GLN A 238 2.81 26.59 -8.19
N THR A 239 2.36 27.82 -8.12
CA THR A 239 3.17 28.96 -7.67
C THR A 239 3.44 28.83 -6.18
N TYR A 240 4.62 29.22 -5.75
CA TYR A 240 5.03 29.27 -4.35
C TYR A 240 5.43 30.69 -3.96
N LEU A 241 5.34 30.99 -2.69
CA LEU A 241 5.80 32.26 -2.11
C LEU A 241 7.16 32.04 -1.44
N SER A 242 8.11 32.94 -1.67
CA SER A 242 9.43 32.89 -1.05
C SER A 242 9.61 34.11 -0.15
N TRP A 243 9.77 33.85 1.15
CA TRP A 243 10.03 34.89 2.13
C TRP A 243 11.45 35.45 1.97
N SER A 244 12.45 34.60 1.71
CA SER A 244 13.84 35.02 1.50
C SER A 244 13.98 36.06 0.39
N ARG A 245 13.18 35.96 -0.67
CA ARG A 245 13.15 36.91 -1.80
C ARG A 245 12.28 38.13 -1.52
N ALA A 246 11.37 38.02 -0.59
CA ALA A 246 10.42 39.07 -0.26
C ALA A 246 10.99 40.11 0.73
N VAL A 247 12.18 39.92 1.30
CA VAL A 247 12.80 40.84 2.28
C VAL A 247 12.90 42.25 1.73
N ALA A 248 13.06 42.40 0.40
CA ALA A 248 13.10 43.73 -0.23
C ALA A 248 11.70 44.38 -0.38
N HIS A 249 10.64 43.57 -0.47
CA HIS A 249 9.25 44.02 -0.68
C HIS A 249 8.29 43.17 0.13
N PRO A 250 8.27 43.23 1.46
CA PRO A 250 7.46 42.37 2.32
C PRO A 250 5.95 42.56 2.08
N ASP A 251 5.52 43.79 1.76
CA ASP A 251 4.11 44.10 1.52
C ASP A 251 3.55 43.30 0.33
N LEU A 252 4.32 43.09 -0.72
CA LEU A 252 3.91 42.29 -1.88
C LEU A 252 3.73 40.80 -1.54
N PHE A 253 4.58 40.29 -0.63
CA PHE A 253 4.45 38.91 -0.15
C PHE A 253 3.14 38.73 0.62
N TRP A 254 2.83 39.60 1.54
CA TRP A 254 1.61 39.52 2.33
C TRP A 254 0.38 39.71 1.47
N GLU A 255 0.41 40.62 0.50
CA GLU A 255 -0.70 40.80 -0.44
C GLU A 255 -0.95 39.54 -1.29
N LYS A 256 0.10 38.93 -1.82
CA LYS A 256 -0.03 37.65 -2.57
C LYS A 256 -0.55 36.49 -1.69
N LEU A 257 -0.10 36.43 -0.43
CA LEU A 257 -0.58 35.43 0.52
C LEU A 257 -2.06 35.65 0.83
N ARG A 258 -2.49 36.90 1.01
CA ARG A 258 -3.88 37.27 1.20
C ARG A 258 -4.73 36.88 0.01
N GLN A 259 -4.32 37.22 -1.20
CA GLN A 259 -5.03 36.82 -2.44
C GLN A 259 -5.16 35.31 -2.55
N ALA A 260 -4.11 34.55 -2.22
CA ALA A 260 -4.17 33.10 -2.23
C ALA A 260 -5.16 32.55 -1.19
N LEU A 261 -5.31 33.21 -0.03
CA LEU A 261 -6.30 32.85 0.97
C LEU A 261 -7.73 33.27 0.55
N GLU A 262 -7.90 34.39 -0.12
CA GLU A 262 -9.22 34.88 -0.56
C GLU A 262 -9.83 34.08 -1.71
N THR A 263 -8.99 33.47 -2.56
CA THR A 263 -9.46 32.69 -3.71
C THR A 263 -10.45 31.61 -3.24
N ARG A 264 -11.74 31.81 -3.57
CA ARG A 264 -12.83 30.86 -3.33
C ARG A 264 -12.80 29.78 -4.39
N GLU A 265 -13.26 28.61 -4.02
CA GLU A 265 -13.52 27.54 -4.97
C GLU A 265 -14.66 28.01 -5.92
N ASP A 266 -14.33 28.37 -7.16
CA ASP A 266 -15.32 28.46 -8.21
C ASP A 266 -15.54 27.04 -8.78
N PRO A 267 -16.77 26.52 -8.77
CA PRO A 267 -17.09 25.20 -9.30
C PRO A 267 -17.09 25.14 -10.84
N ALA A 268 -16.79 26.23 -11.52
CA ALA A 268 -16.69 26.29 -12.97
C ALA A 268 -15.29 26.79 -13.36
N GLY A 269 -14.49 25.86 -13.85
CA GLY A 269 -13.15 26.17 -14.32
C GLY A 269 -13.13 27.23 -15.42
N GLU A 270 -12.51 28.34 -15.14
CA GLU A 270 -11.95 29.19 -16.18
C GLU A 270 -10.52 29.53 -15.78
N HIS A 271 -9.60 28.84 -16.43
CA HIS A 271 -8.18 29.10 -16.38
C HIS A 271 -7.91 30.52 -16.88
N LEU A 272 -7.94 31.49 -16.00
CA LEU A 272 -7.31 32.77 -16.31
C LEU A 272 -5.80 32.61 -16.05
N LEU A 273 -5.08 32.23 -17.11
CA LEU A 273 -3.63 32.27 -17.18
C LEU A 273 -3.19 33.73 -17.06
N LEU A 274 -2.91 34.19 -15.86
CA LEU A 274 -2.06 35.34 -15.64
C LEU A 274 -0.61 34.87 -15.81
N SER A 275 -0.18 34.82 -17.07
CA SER A 275 1.23 34.75 -17.43
C SER A 275 1.85 36.10 -17.10
N VAL A 276 2.50 36.21 -15.96
CA VAL A 276 3.53 37.20 -15.80
C VAL A 276 4.82 36.52 -16.24
N GLY A 277 5.18 36.80 -17.52
CA GLY A 277 6.46 36.43 -18.06
C GLY A 277 7.56 37.21 -17.39
N ASP A 278 8.47 36.51 -16.75
CA ASP A 278 9.83 36.97 -16.58
C ASP A 278 10.72 36.05 -17.40
N GLY A 279 11.25 36.66 -18.50
CA GLY A 279 12.09 36.00 -19.45
C GLY A 279 13.38 35.51 -18.83
N ILE A 280 13.61 34.24 -19.00
CA ILE A 280 14.97 33.68 -18.95
C ILE A 280 15.60 33.96 -20.32
N PRO A 281 16.76 34.64 -20.39
CA PRO A 281 17.46 34.81 -21.65
C PRO A 281 17.89 33.46 -22.18
N GLY A 282 17.43 33.13 -23.39
CA GLY A 282 17.80 31.91 -24.07
C GLY A 282 19.29 31.85 -24.34
N GLU A 283 19.91 30.79 -23.91
CA GLU A 283 21.20 30.33 -24.41
C GLU A 283 20.95 29.68 -25.77
N ARG A 284 21.55 30.28 -26.82
CA ARG A 284 21.60 29.73 -28.18
C ARG A 284 22.47 28.47 -28.16
N PRO A 285 22.13 27.43 -28.90
CA PRO A 285 23.06 26.38 -29.20
C PRO A 285 23.92 26.82 -30.37
N ASP A 286 25.20 27.00 -30.14
CA ASP A 286 26.21 27.06 -31.22
C ASP A 286 26.61 25.64 -31.61
N GLN A 287 26.49 25.37 -32.91
CA GLN A 287 27.14 24.46 -33.84
C GLN A 287 27.67 23.09 -33.31
#